data_dec370f3157370c3a3d5b64c38e1e934
#
_entry.id   dec370f3157370c3a3d5b64c38e1e934
#
_cell.length_a   1.000
_cell.length_b   1.000
_cell.length_c   1.000
_cell.angle_alpha   90.00
_cell.angle_beta   90.00
_cell.angle_gamma   90.00
#
_symmetry.space_group_name_H-M   'P 1'
#
loop_
_entity.id
_entity.type
_entity.pdbx_description
1 polymer ?
#
loop_
_entity_poly.entity_id
_entity_poly.type
_entity_poly.pdbx_seq_one_letter_code
_entity_poly.pdbx_strand_id
1 'polypeptide(L)'
;MFKRKVKAKEYSSITIAGLEIVTNSIMMPNATYEDSLLPELWEEFWAIFPKLGVRSTGTCFGVAIPLDQDKEPGKIKYLAGVEFKRGVPPGLDFKTIVVPAGKYVRYTHKGPMDNLKESYLDAYTSWFPATKMEMRNAPHLELYDERFDPASNKCEMDILIPVK
;
A
#
# COMPACT_ATOMS: atom_id res chain seq x y z
N MET A 1 17.48 24.97 10.86
CA MET A 1 17.31 23.81 9.95
C MET A 1 15.98 23.95 9.21
N PHE A 2 16.03 24.10 7.91
CA PHE A 2 14.81 24.21 7.09
C PHE A 2 14.17 22.82 6.96
N LYS A 3 13.04 22.60 7.62
CA LYS A 3 12.21 21.42 7.33
C LYS A 3 11.66 21.57 5.92
N ARG A 4 12.01 20.65 5.02
CA ARG A 4 11.39 20.61 3.68
C ARG A 4 9.88 20.51 3.85
N LYS A 5 9.16 21.48 3.27
CA LYS A 5 7.70 21.44 3.26
C LYS A 5 7.25 20.21 2.48
N VAL A 6 6.42 19.38 3.11
CA VAL A 6 5.82 18.21 2.45
C VAL A 6 4.92 18.70 1.33
N LYS A 7 5.08 18.14 0.13
CA LYS A 7 4.27 18.48 -1.04
C LYS A 7 3.44 17.27 -1.46
N ALA A 8 2.16 17.53 -1.71
CA ALA A 8 1.30 16.55 -2.35
C ALA A 8 1.64 16.46 -3.84
N LYS A 9 1.59 15.22 -4.37
CA LYS A 9 1.76 14.95 -5.80
C LYS A 9 0.43 14.48 -6.38
N GLU A 10 0.07 15.00 -7.54
CA GLU A 10 -1.08 14.54 -8.32
C GLU A 10 -0.76 13.22 -9.01
N TYR A 11 -1.64 12.24 -8.85
CA TYR A 11 -1.54 10.94 -9.53
C TYR A 11 -2.74 10.76 -10.46
N SER A 12 -2.49 10.23 -11.65
CA SER A 12 -3.54 9.80 -12.56
C SER A 12 -4.26 8.58 -12.00
N SER A 13 -5.46 8.30 -12.50
CA SER A 13 -6.18 7.06 -12.17
C SER A 13 -5.33 5.84 -12.52
N ILE A 14 -5.30 4.86 -11.64
CA ILE A 14 -4.51 3.64 -11.78
C ILE A 14 -5.42 2.43 -11.65
N THR A 15 -5.28 1.45 -12.55
CA THR A 15 -5.91 0.14 -12.42
C THR A 15 -4.92 -0.84 -11.84
N ILE A 16 -5.25 -1.41 -10.69
CA ILE A 16 -4.42 -2.38 -9.97
C ILE A 16 -5.21 -3.69 -9.87
N ALA A 17 -4.55 -4.78 -10.19
CA ALA A 17 -5.15 -6.11 -10.08
C ALA A 17 -4.23 -7.06 -9.33
N GLY A 18 -4.81 -7.95 -8.54
CA GLY A 18 -4.05 -8.88 -7.73
C GLY A 18 -4.91 -9.71 -6.79
N LEU A 19 -4.31 -10.10 -5.68
CA LEU A 19 -4.93 -10.93 -4.64
C LEU A 19 -5.50 -10.06 -3.53
N GLU A 20 -6.75 -10.31 -3.15
CA GLU A 20 -7.48 -9.53 -2.17
C GLU A 20 -7.83 -10.36 -0.93
N ILE A 21 -7.67 -9.75 0.23
CA ILE A 21 -8.11 -10.32 1.51
C ILE A 21 -8.79 -9.25 2.37
N VAL A 22 -9.49 -9.73 3.39
CA VAL A 22 -9.91 -8.92 4.54
C VAL A 22 -9.06 -9.32 5.73
N THR A 23 -8.43 -8.36 6.37
CA THR A 23 -7.52 -8.62 7.49
C THR A 23 -7.59 -7.49 8.52
N ASN A 24 -7.02 -7.72 9.68
CA ASN A 24 -6.86 -6.67 10.68
C ASN A 24 -5.76 -5.69 10.24
N SER A 25 -5.99 -4.39 10.47
CA SER A 25 -4.95 -3.40 10.30
C SER A 25 -3.80 -3.66 11.26
N ILE A 26 -2.55 -3.57 10.77
CA ILE A 26 -1.37 -3.71 11.64
C ILE A 26 -1.24 -2.56 12.62
N MET A 27 -1.97 -1.48 12.44
CA MET A 27 -2.01 -0.33 13.37
C MET A 27 -2.84 -0.61 14.62
N MET A 28 -3.61 -1.68 14.65
CA MET A 28 -4.38 -2.07 15.83
C MET A 28 -3.45 -2.45 17.01
N PRO A 29 -3.85 -2.13 18.26
CA PRO A 29 -3.11 -2.60 19.43
C PRO A 29 -2.88 -4.11 19.39
N ASN A 30 -1.68 -4.55 19.73
CA ASN A 30 -1.26 -5.97 19.72
C ASN A 30 -1.24 -6.65 18.34
N ALA A 31 -1.55 -5.95 17.25
CA ALA A 31 -1.35 -6.46 15.91
C ALA A 31 0.11 -6.31 15.49
N THR A 32 0.63 -7.27 14.74
CA THR A 32 1.96 -7.19 14.11
C THR A 32 1.86 -7.51 12.63
N TYR A 33 2.87 -7.12 11.87
CA TYR A 33 2.92 -7.47 10.45
C TYR A 33 3.08 -8.99 10.27
N GLU A 34 3.94 -9.62 11.06
CA GLU A 34 4.23 -11.06 10.96
C GLU A 34 3.02 -11.93 11.31
N ASP A 35 2.20 -11.50 12.28
CA ASP A 35 1.01 -12.21 12.70
C ASP A 35 -0.22 -11.89 11.85
N SER A 36 -0.10 -10.95 10.92
CA SER A 36 -1.16 -10.62 9.97
C SER A 36 -1.17 -11.59 8.79
N LEU A 37 -2.20 -11.50 7.96
CA LEU A 37 -2.29 -12.27 6.73
C LEU A 37 -1.48 -11.66 5.56
N LEU A 38 -0.84 -10.51 5.78
CA LEU A 38 -0.15 -9.77 4.72
C LEU A 38 1.11 -10.46 4.21
N PRO A 39 2.00 -11.02 5.06
CA PRO A 39 3.19 -11.71 4.54
C PRO A 39 2.84 -12.88 3.63
N GLU A 40 1.86 -13.71 4.03
CA GLU A 40 1.40 -14.85 3.24
C GLU A 40 0.78 -14.42 1.91
N LEU A 41 -0.03 -13.35 1.92
CA LEU A 41 -0.63 -12.79 0.72
C LEU A 41 0.44 -12.33 -0.28
N TRP A 42 1.44 -11.62 0.20
CA TRP A 42 2.54 -11.16 -0.65
C TRP A 42 3.40 -12.31 -1.17
N GLU A 43 3.62 -13.34 -0.36
CA GLU A 43 4.32 -14.55 -0.80
C GLU A 43 3.58 -15.23 -1.95
N GLU A 44 2.26 -15.40 -1.83
CA GLU A 44 1.42 -15.92 -2.91
C GLU A 44 1.49 -15.05 -4.16
N PHE A 45 1.40 -13.74 -4.00
CA PHE A 45 1.47 -12.80 -5.11
C PHE A 45 2.83 -12.87 -5.83
N TRP A 46 3.93 -12.89 -5.09
CA TRP A 46 5.27 -12.97 -5.67
C TRP A 46 5.52 -14.29 -6.42
N ALA A 47 4.86 -15.36 -6.03
CA ALA A 47 4.93 -16.64 -6.74
C ALA A 47 4.26 -16.56 -8.13
N ILE A 48 3.24 -15.72 -8.27
CA ILE A 48 2.51 -15.51 -9.53
C ILE A 48 3.18 -14.43 -10.39
N PHE A 49 3.81 -13.45 -9.78
CA PHE A 49 4.34 -12.25 -10.43
C PHE A 49 5.20 -12.53 -11.69
N PRO A 50 6.15 -13.49 -11.68
CA PRO A 50 6.96 -13.78 -12.88
C PRO A 50 6.15 -14.24 -14.09
N LYS A 51 4.93 -14.75 -13.89
CA LYS A 51 4.04 -15.23 -14.95
C LYS A 51 3.23 -14.10 -15.62
N LEU A 52 3.30 -12.88 -15.09
CA LEU A 52 2.52 -11.75 -15.60
C LEU A 52 3.09 -11.18 -16.90
N GLY A 53 4.38 -11.37 -17.15
CA GLY A 53 5.03 -10.97 -18.39
C GLY A 53 4.99 -9.45 -18.62
N VAL A 54 5.01 -9.07 -19.90
CA VAL A 54 5.10 -7.67 -20.34
C VAL A 54 3.82 -6.84 -20.15
N ARG A 55 2.73 -7.46 -19.72
CA ARG A 55 1.45 -6.74 -19.53
C ARG A 55 1.42 -5.90 -18.27
N SER A 56 2.24 -6.24 -17.27
CA SER A 56 2.37 -5.42 -16.07
C SER A 56 3.40 -4.32 -16.29
N THR A 57 3.24 -3.22 -15.55
CA THR A 57 4.23 -2.13 -15.56
C THR A 57 5.46 -2.44 -14.70
N GLY A 58 5.42 -3.55 -13.93
CA GLY A 58 6.43 -3.90 -12.95
C GLY A 58 6.29 -3.17 -11.61
N THR A 59 5.42 -2.15 -11.52
CA THR A 59 5.16 -1.43 -10.28
C THR A 59 4.07 -2.13 -9.48
N CYS A 60 4.41 -2.55 -8.26
CA CYS A 60 3.49 -3.26 -7.38
C CYS A 60 2.94 -2.33 -6.31
N PHE A 61 1.71 -2.62 -5.90
CA PHE A 61 0.98 -1.81 -4.93
C PHE A 61 0.30 -2.70 -3.88
N GLY A 62 0.31 -2.22 -2.63
CA GLY A 62 -0.69 -2.59 -1.65
C GLY A 62 -1.79 -1.54 -1.68
N VAL A 63 -3.03 -1.99 -1.73
CA VAL A 63 -4.20 -1.09 -1.71
C VAL A 63 -5.00 -1.40 -0.46
N ALA A 64 -5.09 -0.44 0.47
CA ALA A 64 -5.79 -0.59 1.73
C ALA A 64 -7.05 0.27 1.75
N ILE A 65 -8.20 -0.37 1.98
CA ILE A 65 -9.49 0.28 2.09
C ILE A 65 -10.09 -0.08 3.44
N PRO A 66 -10.27 0.90 4.36
CA PRO A 66 -10.95 0.63 5.63
C PRO A 66 -12.37 0.14 5.40
N LEU A 67 -12.75 -0.90 6.12
CA LEU A 67 -14.13 -1.37 6.16
C LEU A 67 -14.97 -0.49 7.09
N ASP A 68 -16.29 -0.71 7.08
CA ASP A 68 -17.20 -0.06 8.01
C ASP A 68 -16.77 -0.36 9.46
N GLN A 69 -16.22 0.63 10.15
CA GLN A 69 -15.64 0.46 11.47
C GLN A 69 -16.69 0.20 12.56
N ASP A 70 -17.96 0.52 12.31
CA ASP A 70 -19.05 0.20 13.21
C ASP A 70 -19.40 -1.30 13.19
N LYS A 71 -19.25 -1.94 12.05
CA LYS A 71 -19.54 -3.37 11.83
C LYS A 71 -18.29 -4.25 11.96
N GLU A 72 -17.15 -3.77 11.50
CA GLU A 72 -15.89 -4.51 11.44
C GLU A 72 -14.73 -3.65 11.92
N PRO A 73 -14.68 -3.34 13.24
CA PRO A 73 -13.67 -2.45 13.78
C PRO A 73 -12.25 -2.98 13.55
N GLY A 74 -11.38 -2.08 13.10
CA GLY A 74 -9.96 -2.37 12.86
C GLY A 74 -9.67 -3.20 11.63
N LYS A 75 -10.68 -3.58 10.83
CA LYS A 75 -10.49 -4.38 9.62
C LYS A 75 -10.36 -3.53 8.38
N ILE A 76 -9.55 -4.02 7.45
CA ILE A 76 -9.33 -3.45 6.14
C ILE A 76 -9.52 -4.50 5.05
N LYS A 77 -9.96 -4.06 3.90
CA LYS A 77 -9.81 -4.81 2.67
C LYS A 77 -8.45 -4.43 2.07
N TYR A 78 -7.64 -5.44 1.74
CA TYR A 78 -6.29 -5.23 1.25
C TYR A 78 -6.07 -6.03 -0.04
N LEU A 79 -5.49 -5.38 -1.03
CA LEU A 79 -5.13 -6.00 -2.30
C LEU A 79 -3.63 -5.86 -2.51
N ALA A 80 -2.95 -6.99 -2.70
CA ALA A 80 -1.57 -7.05 -3.18
C ALA A 80 -1.60 -7.22 -4.69
N GLY A 81 -1.11 -6.24 -5.43
CA GLY A 81 -1.29 -6.25 -6.86
C GLY A 81 -0.24 -5.48 -7.64
N VAL A 82 -0.49 -5.38 -8.92
CA VAL A 82 0.37 -4.70 -9.87
C VAL A 82 -0.47 -3.85 -10.82
N GLU A 83 0.10 -2.76 -11.29
CA GLU A 83 -0.54 -1.90 -12.29
C GLU A 83 -0.59 -2.59 -13.65
N PHE A 84 -1.76 -2.61 -14.25
CA PHE A 84 -1.97 -3.08 -15.62
C PHE A 84 -2.48 -1.93 -16.49
N LYS A 85 -1.75 -1.63 -17.58
CA LYS A 85 -2.18 -0.60 -18.55
C LYS A 85 -3.13 -1.15 -19.60
N ARG A 86 -3.08 -2.45 -19.90
CA ARG A 86 -3.80 -3.09 -21.00
C ARG A 86 -4.73 -4.22 -20.54
N GLY A 87 -5.21 -4.14 -19.31
CA GLY A 87 -6.08 -5.17 -18.73
C GLY A 87 -5.33 -6.38 -18.20
N VAL A 88 -6.02 -7.13 -17.36
CA VAL A 88 -5.49 -8.32 -16.68
C VAL A 88 -5.38 -9.47 -17.68
N PRO A 89 -4.26 -10.22 -17.70
CA PRO A 89 -4.13 -11.40 -18.55
C PRO A 89 -5.24 -12.43 -18.26
N PRO A 90 -5.79 -13.09 -19.28
CA PRO A 90 -6.77 -14.14 -19.07
C PRO A 90 -6.17 -15.32 -18.29
N GLY A 91 -6.99 -16.02 -17.50
CA GLY A 91 -6.58 -17.16 -16.70
C GLY A 91 -6.07 -16.85 -15.31
N LEU A 92 -6.01 -15.56 -14.92
CA LEU A 92 -5.69 -15.14 -13.57
C LEU A 92 -6.96 -14.79 -12.80
N ASP A 93 -7.11 -15.36 -11.61
CA ASP A 93 -8.22 -15.06 -10.70
C ASP A 93 -7.87 -13.85 -9.83
N PHE A 94 -7.66 -12.70 -10.50
CA PHE A 94 -7.33 -11.44 -9.84
C PHE A 94 -8.58 -10.59 -9.62
N LYS A 95 -8.62 -9.94 -8.45
CA LYS A 95 -9.52 -8.82 -8.21
C LYS A 95 -8.91 -7.55 -8.77
N THR A 96 -9.74 -6.62 -9.21
CA THR A 96 -9.32 -5.36 -9.80
C THR A 96 -9.87 -4.19 -9.02
N ILE A 97 -9.01 -3.20 -8.75
CA ILE A 97 -9.40 -1.94 -8.13
C ILE A 97 -8.94 -0.81 -9.06
N VAL A 98 -9.86 0.12 -9.35
CA VAL A 98 -9.52 1.38 -10.00
C VAL A 98 -9.32 2.42 -8.90
N VAL A 99 -8.09 2.90 -8.74
CA VAL A 99 -7.78 3.98 -7.82
C VAL A 99 -8.04 5.29 -8.56
N PRO A 100 -8.98 6.13 -8.07
CA PRO A 100 -9.27 7.40 -8.72
C PRO A 100 -8.05 8.34 -8.74
N ALA A 101 -7.97 9.18 -9.76
CA ALA A 101 -6.98 10.26 -9.81
C ALA A 101 -7.11 11.18 -8.59
N GLY A 102 -6.01 11.70 -8.13
CA GLY A 102 -6.00 12.63 -7.00
C GLY A 102 -4.63 12.78 -6.37
N LYS A 103 -4.59 13.58 -5.32
CA LYS A 103 -3.34 13.92 -4.65
C LYS A 103 -3.01 12.94 -3.54
N TYR A 104 -1.73 12.64 -3.43
CA TYR A 104 -1.16 11.81 -2.35
C TYR A 104 0.08 12.50 -1.78
N VAL A 105 0.30 12.32 -0.51
CA VAL A 105 1.61 12.58 0.13
C VAL A 105 2.32 11.27 0.36
N ARG A 106 3.64 11.31 0.30
CA ARG A 106 4.51 10.12 0.36
C ARG A 106 5.32 10.11 1.65
N TYR A 107 5.23 9.02 2.37
CA TYR A 107 6.07 8.69 3.51
C TYR A 107 6.91 7.45 3.17
N THR A 108 8.23 7.54 3.22
CA THR A 108 9.10 6.42 2.89
C THR A 108 9.46 5.62 4.14
N HIS A 109 9.07 4.35 4.13
CA HIS A 109 9.58 3.36 5.07
C HIS A 109 10.97 2.91 4.64
N LYS A 110 11.92 2.89 5.58
CA LYS A 110 13.29 2.41 5.36
C LYS A 110 13.62 1.35 6.39
N GLY A 111 14.17 0.23 5.93
CA GLY A 111 14.60 -0.85 6.79
C GLY A 111 13.75 -2.10 6.68
N PRO A 112 13.93 -3.06 7.61
CA PRO A 112 13.22 -4.34 7.56
C PRO A 112 11.70 -4.17 7.61
N MET A 113 10.98 -5.08 6.99
CA MET A 113 9.51 -5.08 7.02
C MET A 113 8.96 -5.37 8.41
N ASP A 114 9.75 -5.96 9.30
CA ASP A 114 9.39 -6.13 10.72
C ASP A 114 9.09 -4.79 11.40
N ASN A 115 9.67 -3.71 10.92
CA ASN A 115 9.49 -2.36 11.45
C ASN A 115 8.37 -1.58 10.71
N LEU A 116 7.61 -2.22 9.83
CA LEU A 116 6.58 -1.54 9.04
C LEU A 116 5.50 -0.92 9.92
N LYS A 117 5.07 -1.61 10.98
CA LYS A 117 4.09 -1.07 11.92
C LYS A 117 4.53 0.25 12.54
N GLU A 118 5.79 0.37 12.94
CA GLU A 118 6.35 1.60 13.50
C GLU A 118 6.30 2.74 12.49
N SER A 119 6.62 2.47 11.23
CA SER A 119 6.51 3.45 10.15
C SER A 119 5.07 3.90 9.92
N TYR A 120 4.12 2.98 9.95
CA TYR A 120 2.70 3.33 9.86
C TYR A 120 2.24 4.19 11.01
N LEU A 121 2.59 3.83 12.24
CA LEU A 121 2.23 4.62 13.41
C LEU A 121 2.85 6.02 13.33
N ASP A 122 4.12 6.15 12.98
CA ASP A 122 4.76 7.44 12.80
C ASP A 122 4.10 8.25 11.68
N ALA A 123 3.87 7.63 10.52
CA ALA A 123 3.25 8.31 9.39
C ALA A 123 1.88 8.90 9.73
N TYR A 124 1.01 8.13 10.39
CA TYR A 124 -0.38 8.54 10.62
C TYR A 124 -0.59 9.32 11.91
N THR A 125 0.21 9.08 12.95
CA THR A 125 0.00 9.73 14.25
C THR A 125 0.91 10.93 14.50
N SER A 126 2.00 11.08 13.78
CA SER A 126 2.97 12.17 13.98
C SER A 126 3.25 12.93 12.68
N TRP A 127 3.71 12.25 11.65
CA TRP A 127 4.17 12.90 10.41
C TRP A 127 3.02 13.55 9.61
N PHE A 128 1.95 12.81 9.36
CA PHE A 128 0.83 13.35 8.58
C PHE A 128 0.12 14.49 9.31
N PRO A 129 -0.23 14.39 10.61
CA PRO A 129 -0.83 15.52 11.33
C PRO A 129 0.03 16.79 11.27
N ALA A 130 1.35 16.67 11.31
CA ALA A 130 2.26 17.81 11.23
C ALA A 130 2.20 18.54 9.88
N THR A 131 1.73 17.88 8.81
CA THR A 131 1.54 18.54 7.50
C THR A 131 0.39 19.51 7.47
N LYS A 132 -0.57 19.39 8.39
CA LYS A 132 -1.84 20.12 8.43
C LYS A 132 -2.72 19.92 7.18
N MET A 133 -2.43 18.89 6.39
CA MET A 133 -3.26 18.50 5.25
C MET A 133 -4.45 17.68 5.70
N GLU A 134 -5.51 17.67 4.90
CA GLU A 134 -6.71 16.87 5.14
C GLU A 134 -6.70 15.61 4.30
N MET A 135 -7.04 14.47 4.91
CA MET A 135 -7.22 13.23 4.17
C MET A 135 -8.41 13.32 3.23
N ARG A 136 -8.24 12.74 2.05
CA ARG A 136 -9.29 12.51 1.07
C ARG A 136 -9.85 11.10 1.28
N ASN A 137 -11.15 10.92 1.06
CA ASN A 137 -11.79 9.60 1.08
C ASN A 137 -11.44 8.84 -0.20
N ALA A 138 -10.35 8.10 -0.17
CA ALA A 138 -9.84 7.30 -1.27
C ALA A 138 -8.97 6.16 -0.71
N PRO A 139 -8.66 5.14 -1.52
CA PRO A 139 -7.76 4.08 -1.08
C PRO A 139 -6.40 4.61 -0.65
N HIS A 140 -5.86 4.06 0.43
CA HIS A 140 -4.48 4.27 0.85
C HIS A 140 -3.59 3.27 0.12
N LEU A 141 -2.40 3.69 -0.30
CA LEU A 141 -1.54 2.88 -1.15
C LEU A 141 -0.19 2.62 -0.49
N GLU A 142 0.38 1.48 -0.83
CA GLU A 142 1.78 1.16 -0.64
C GLU A 142 2.41 0.99 -2.01
N LEU A 143 3.56 1.61 -2.23
CA LEU A 143 4.28 1.54 -3.50
C LEU A 143 5.55 0.71 -3.33
N TYR A 144 5.66 -0.35 -4.11
CA TYR A 144 6.80 -1.25 -4.14
C TYR A 144 7.44 -1.16 -5.52
N ASP A 145 8.63 -0.59 -5.57
CA ASP A 145 9.43 -0.44 -6.78
C ASP A 145 10.79 -1.14 -6.63
N GLU A 146 11.77 -0.78 -7.45
CA GLU A 146 13.11 -1.38 -7.45
C GLU A 146 13.87 -1.22 -6.13
N ARG A 147 13.46 -0.29 -5.26
CA ARG A 147 14.07 -0.10 -3.92
C ARG A 147 13.66 -1.17 -2.92
N PHE A 148 12.59 -1.92 -3.24
CA PHE A 148 12.06 -2.94 -2.36
C PHE A 148 12.85 -4.24 -2.50
N ASP A 149 13.51 -4.64 -1.43
CA ASP A 149 14.18 -5.93 -1.28
C ASP A 149 13.89 -6.48 0.12
N PRO A 150 12.96 -7.43 0.25
CA PRO A 150 12.55 -7.95 1.56
C PRO A 150 13.68 -8.66 2.33
N ALA A 151 14.75 -9.07 1.64
CA ALA A 151 15.92 -9.68 2.25
C ALA A 151 16.95 -8.66 2.76
N SER A 152 16.76 -7.37 2.47
CA SER A 152 17.72 -6.31 2.80
C SER A 152 17.26 -5.46 3.98
N ASN A 153 18.19 -5.12 4.87
CA ASN A 153 17.98 -4.09 5.90
C ASN A 153 17.90 -2.67 5.34
N LYS A 154 18.18 -2.50 4.06
CA LYS A 154 18.09 -1.22 3.34
C LYS A 154 16.84 -1.15 2.45
N CYS A 155 15.90 -2.04 2.67
CA CYS A 155 14.63 -2.08 1.96
C CYS A 155 13.90 -0.74 2.09
N GLU A 156 13.33 -0.25 1.00
CA GLU A 156 12.48 0.95 0.99
C GLU A 156 11.16 0.67 0.27
N MET A 157 10.08 1.17 0.82
CA MET A 157 8.77 1.25 0.17
C MET A 157 8.06 2.53 0.63
N ASP A 158 7.10 2.98 -0.15
CA ASP A 158 6.39 4.22 0.17
C ASP A 158 4.96 3.94 0.65
N ILE A 159 4.57 4.67 1.68
CA ILE A 159 3.18 4.79 2.13
C ILE A 159 2.61 6.05 1.49
N LEU A 160 1.54 5.91 0.70
CA LEU A 160 0.87 7.00 0.03
C LEU A 160 -0.45 7.29 0.71
N ILE A 161 -0.57 8.48 1.29
CA ILE A 161 -1.76 8.94 2.01
C ILE A 161 -2.55 9.90 1.11
N PRO A 162 -3.82 9.59 0.81
CA PRO A 162 -4.64 10.46 -0.04
C PRO A 162 -4.98 11.76 0.67
N VAL A 163 -4.83 12.88 -0.03
CA VAL A 163 -5.12 14.21 0.48
C VAL A 163 -6.05 14.98 -0.47
N LYS A 164 -6.76 15.95 0.12
CA LYS A 164 -7.62 16.87 -0.64
C LYS A 164 -6.82 17.88 -1.45
#